data_8ffa0777e881d2104894f5d09abadebe
#
_entry.id   8ffa0777e881d2104894f5d09abadebe
#
_cell.length_a   1.000
_cell.length_b   1.000
_cell.length_c   1.000
_cell.angle_alpha   90.00
_cell.angle_beta   90.00
_cell.angle_gamma   90.00
#
_symmetry.space_group_name_H-M   'P 1'
#
loop_
_entity.id
_entity.type
_entity.pdbx_description
1 polymer ?
#
loop_
_entity_poly.entity_id
_entity_poly.type
_entity_poly.pdbx_seq_one_letter_code
_entity_poly.pdbx_strand_id
1 'polypeptide(L)'
;MKIDSTTRRGFLASSGLAAAAVSFPNILRAQNATGPKLRVGIIGCGGRSNNVGDMALKDGRFEIVALADYFQDAVDQQGEKFKVPANRRFTGLDCFRKMIDAGGIDIAAVLSPPYFHPEQVEAAVEAGLHVWLAKP
;
A
#
# COMPACT_ATOMS: atom_id res chain seq x y z
N MET A 1 61.05 -12.33 -14.74
CA MET A 1 59.67 -12.14 -14.22
C MET A 1 59.02 -11.02 -15.02
N LYS A 2 58.19 -11.38 -16.03
CA LYS A 2 57.50 -10.39 -16.87
C LYS A 2 56.24 -9.96 -16.16
N ILE A 3 56.11 -8.69 -15.82
CA ILE A 3 54.91 -8.10 -15.26
C ILE A 3 54.04 -7.69 -16.48
N ASP A 4 52.97 -8.47 -16.72
CA ASP A 4 52.00 -8.10 -17.72
C ASP A 4 51.23 -6.83 -17.28
N SER A 5 51.47 -5.77 -17.99
CA SER A 5 50.78 -4.49 -17.80
C SER A 5 49.36 -4.63 -18.32
N THR A 6 48.42 -4.94 -17.42
CA THR A 6 46.99 -4.88 -17.73
C THR A 6 46.59 -3.44 -18.04
N THR A 7 46.32 -3.15 -19.28
CA THR A 7 45.93 -1.81 -19.71
C THR A 7 44.54 -1.41 -19.11
N ARG A 8 44.35 -0.12 -18.79
CA ARG A 8 43.05 0.38 -18.25
C ARG A 8 41.85 -0.06 -19.07
N ARG A 9 42.02 -0.21 -20.41
CA ARG A 9 40.97 -0.74 -21.30
C ARG A 9 40.66 -2.22 -21.01
N GLY A 10 41.67 -3.04 -20.76
CA GLY A 10 41.47 -4.46 -20.43
C GLY A 10 40.76 -4.65 -19.09
N PHE A 11 41.09 -3.81 -18.08
CA PHE A 11 40.41 -3.84 -16.79
C PHE A 11 38.93 -3.43 -16.88
N LEU A 12 38.62 -2.39 -17.67
CA LEU A 12 37.24 -1.95 -17.87
C LEU A 12 36.41 -2.96 -18.67
N ALA A 13 37.02 -3.68 -19.60
CA ALA A 13 36.33 -4.71 -20.37
C ALA A 13 36.02 -5.97 -19.55
N SER A 14 36.89 -6.36 -18.62
CA SER A 14 36.69 -7.52 -17.74
C SER A 14 35.75 -7.22 -16.56
N SER A 15 35.69 -5.98 -16.07
CA SER A 15 34.72 -5.58 -15.01
C SER A 15 33.30 -5.36 -15.52
N GLY A 16 33.11 -5.15 -16.80
CA GLY A 16 31.79 -4.95 -17.40
C GLY A 16 30.89 -6.20 -17.41
N LEU A 17 31.50 -7.42 -17.41
CA LEU A 17 30.71 -8.65 -17.38
C LEU A 17 30.30 -9.10 -15.96
N ALA A 18 31.01 -8.66 -14.92
CA ALA A 18 30.69 -9.04 -13.53
C ALA A 18 29.59 -8.15 -12.90
N ALA A 19 29.31 -6.97 -13.49
CA ALA A 19 28.29 -6.05 -13.00
C ALA A 19 26.84 -6.42 -13.41
N ALA A 20 26.66 -7.40 -14.30
CA ALA A 20 25.35 -7.82 -14.76
C ALA A 20 24.57 -8.73 -13.78
N ALA A 21 25.19 -9.12 -12.66
CA ALA A 21 24.59 -9.96 -11.64
C ALA A 21 24.18 -9.22 -10.36
N VAL A 22 24.31 -7.89 -10.31
CA VAL A 22 23.68 -7.11 -9.27
C VAL A 22 22.20 -7.06 -9.61
N SER A 23 21.41 -7.91 -8.96
CA SER A 23 19.96 -7.87 -9.02
C SER A 23 19.52 -6.45 -8.63
N PHE A 24 19.27 -5.60 -9.61
CA PHE A 24 18.48 -4.41 -9.36
C PHE A 24 17.19 -4.90 -8.74
N PRO A 25 16.76 -4.34 -7.59
CA PRO A 25 15.45 -4.68 -7.08
C PRO A 25 14.49 -4.55 -8.24
N ASN A 26 13.78 -5.61 -8.57
CA ASN A 26 12.81 -5.61 -9.63
C ASN A 26 11.88 -4.43 -9.38
N ILE A 27 12.13 -3.32 -10.04
CA ILE A 27 11.12 -2.28 -10.18
C ILE A 27 10.05 -2.98 -10.98
N LEU A 28 9.04 -3.49 -10.28
CA LEU A 28 7.86 -4.08 -10.87
C LEU A 28 7.29 -3.01 -11.81
N ARG A 29 7.65 -3.09 -13.08
CA ARG A 29 6.94 -2.34 -14.11
C ARG A 29 5.53 -2.90 -14.09
N ALA A 30 4.64 -2.15 -13.49
CA ALA A 30 3.21 -2.44 -13.38
C ALA A 30 2.53 -2.30 -14.75
N GLN A 31 3.04 -3.02 -15.73
CA GLN A 31 2.38 -3.20 -17.02
C GLN A 31 1.81 -4.61 -17.02
N ASN A 32 0.49 -4.69 -16.84
CA ASN A 32 -0.32 -5.90 -16.74
C ASN A 32 -0.14 -6.66 -15.42
N ALA A 33 -0.83 -6.20 -14.38
CA ALA A 33 -0.89 -6.88 -13.08
C ALA A 33 -1.70 -8.18 -13.21
N THR A 34 -1.03 -9.27 -13.54
CA THR A 34 -1.58 -10.65 -13.45
C THR A 34 -1.36 -11.26 -12.06
N GLY A 35 -0.88 -10.49 -11.11
CA GLY A 35 -0.64 -10.90 -9.73
C GLY A 35 -1.86 -10.75 -8.81
N PRO A 36 -1.80 -11.27 -7.58
CA PRO A 36 -2.84 -11.04 -6.58
C PRO A 36 -2.98 -9.53 -6.31
N LYS A 37 -4.23 -9.06 -6.17
CA LYS A 37 -4.51 -7.66 -5.87
C LYS A 37 -4.04 -7.31 -4.46
N LEU A 38 -3.55 -6.08 -4.29
CA LEU A 38 -3.23 -5.52 -2.99
C LEU A 38 -4.52 -5.15 -2.25
N ARG A 39 -4.69 -5.66 -1.05
CA ARG A 39 -5.89 -5.48 -0.23
C ARG A 39 -5.79 -4.18 0.56
N VAL A 40 -6.73 -3.28 0.32
CA VAL A 40 -6.77 -1.96 0.93
C VAL A 40 -7.84 -1.89 2.01
N GLY A 41 -7.45 -1.48 3.21
CA GLY A 41 -8.36 -1.04 4.27
C GLY A 41 -8.41 0.49 4.28
N ILE A 42 -9.61 1.07 4.25
CA ILE A 42 -9.80 2.53 4.29
C ILE A 42 -10.18 2.96 5.70
N ILE A 43 -9.45 3.93 6.25
CA ILE A 43 -9.74 4.60 7.53
C ILE A 43 -10.21 6.02 7.22
N GLY A 44 -11.49 6.30 7.50
CA GLY A 44 -12.16 7.54 7.14
C GLY A 44 -12.98 7.41 5.86
N CYS A 45 -14.29 7.20 6.01
CA CYS A 45 -15.25 6.94 4.94
C CYS A 45 -15.97 8.19 4.43
N GLY A 46 -15.33 9.36 4.51
CA GLY A 46 -15.87 10.63 4.03
C GLY A 46 -15.71 10.84 2.51
N GLY A 47 -15.91 12.07 2.04
CA GLY A 47 -15.86 12.41 0.61
C GLY A 47 -14.56 12.04 -0.11
N ARG A 48 -13.42 12.11 0.60
CA ARG A 48 -12.11 11.74 0.02
C ARG A 48 -11.99 10.25 -0.27
N SER A 49 -12.59 9.40 0.56
CA SER A 49 -12.56 7.94 0.37
C SER A 49 -13.23 7.52 -0.94
N ASN A 50 -14.23 8.25 -1.41
CA ASN A 50 -14.84 8.02 -2.72
C ASN A 50 -13.81 8.12 -3.85
N ASN A 51 -13.06 9.24 -3.88
CA ASN A 51 -12.08 9.48 -4.94
C ASN A 51 -10.92 8.47 -4.89
N VAL A 52 -10.38 8.22 -3.70
CA VAL A 52 -9.26 7.28 -3.50
C VAL A 52 -9.70 5.85 -3.83
N GLY A 53 -10.87 5.43 -3.37
CA GLY A 53 -11.42 4.11 -3.67
C GLY A 53 -11.70 3.92 -5.16
N ASP A 54 -12.32 4.90 -5.81
CA ASP A 54 -12.59 4.84 -7.25
C ASP A 54 -11.28 4.77 -8.08
N MET A 55 -10.26 5.54 -7.69
CA MET A 55 -8.93 5.46 -8.31
C MET A 55 -8.28 4.09 -8.12
N ALA A 56 -8.32 3.55 -6.90
CA ALA A 56 -7.76 2.23 -6.59
C ALA A 56 -8.43 1.13 -7.43
N LEU A 57 -9.75 1.14 -7.52
CA LEU A 57 -10.50 0.17 -8.32
C LEU A 57 -10.24 0.32 -9.82
N LYS A 58 -10.14 1.56 -10.31
CA LYS A 58 -9.85 1.84 -11.73
C LYS A 58 -8.45 1.37 -12.15
N ASP A 59 -7.49 1.44 -11.26
CA ASP A 59 -6.13 0.93 -11.49
C ASP A 59 -6.10 -0.59 -11.70
N GLY A 60 -7.01 -1.33 -11.05
CA GLY A 60 -7.18 -2.78 -11.20
C GLY A 60 -6.23 -3.62 -10.35
N ARG A 61 -5.18 -3.06 -9.76
CA ARG A 61 -4.21 -3.75 -8.90
C ARG A 61 -4.62 -3.79 -7.43
N PHE A 62 -5.65 -3.04 -7.06
CA PHE A 62 -6.12 -2.90 -5.69
C PHE A 62 -7.52 -3.47 -5.52
N GLU A 63 -7.81 -3.90 -4.31
CA GLU A 63 -9.12 -4.33 -3.86
C GLU A 63 -9.43 -3.70 -2.51
N ILE A 64 -10.61 -3.08 -2.37
CA ILE A 64 -11.03 -2.52 -1.08
C ILE A 64 -11.72 -3.64 -0.31
N VAL A 65 -11.11 -4.05 0.80
CA VAL A 65 -11.54 -5.23 1.56
C VAL A 65 -12.00 -4.92 2.97
N ALA A 66 -11.75 -3.72 3.48
CA ALA A 66 -12.17 -3.30 4.82
C ALA A 66 -12.39 -1.79 4.88
N LEU A 67 -13.30 -1.36 5.75
CA LEU A 67 -13.64 0.04 5.98
C LEU A 67 -13.72 0.32 7.47
N ALA A 68 -13.22 1.48 7.89
CA ALA A 68 -13.26 1.95 9.26
C ALA A 68 -13.61 3.44 9.32
N ASP A 69 -14.63 3.78 10.08
CA ASP A 69 -15.02 5.17 10.38
C ASP A 69 -15.72 5.23 11.73
N TYR A 70 -15.77 6.43 12.31
CA TYR A 70 -16.54 6.64 13.53
C TYR A 70 -18.05 6.46 13.30
N PHE A 71 -18.55 6.92 12.16
CA PHE A 71 -19.97 6.93 11.82
C PHE A 71 -20.39 5.67 11.06
N GLN A 72 -21.42 4.99 11.57
CA GLN A 72 -21.96 3.77 10.96
C GLN A 72 -22.49 4.00 9.55
N ASP A 73 -23.26 5.08 9.34
CA ASP A 73 -23.85 5.43 8.07
C ASP A 73 -22.79 5.69 6.98
N ALA A 74 -21.68 6.34 7.35
CA ALA A 74 -20.55 6.55 6.43
C ALA A 74 -19.92 5.23 5.99
N VAL A 75 -19.70 4.31 6.94
CA VAL A 75 -19.15 2.98 6.64
C VAL A 75 -20.10 2.16 5.79
N ASP A 76 -21.39 2.20 6.07
CA ASP A 76 -22.38 1.44 5.31
C ASP A 76 -22.54 1.96 3.89
N GLN A 77 -22.60 3.27 3.70
CA GLN A 77 -22.65 3.88 2.38
C GLN A 77 -21.43 3.48 1.52
N GLN A 78 -20.23 3.55 2.08
CA GLN A 78 -19.02 3.15 1.38
C GLN A 78 -18.96 1.63 1.18
N GLY A 79 -19.46 0.87 2.16
CA GLY A 79 -19.53 -0.58 2.10
C GLY A 79 -20.40 -1.08 0.95
N GLU A 80 -21.55 -0.46 0.73
CA GLU A 80 -22.41 -0.75 -0.42
C GLU A 80 -21.73 -0.37 -1.74
N LYS A 81 -21.13 0.82 -1.80
CA LYS A 81 -20.44 1.31 -2.99
C LYS A 81 -19.29 0.39 -3.43
N PHE A 82 -18.44 0.02 -2.50
CA PHE A 82 -17.24 -0.77 -2.78
C PHE A 82 -17.46 -2.28 -2.60
N LYS A 83 -18.67 -2.70 -2.28
CA LYS A 83 -19.07 -4.11 -2.06
C LYS A 83 -18.25 -4.78 -0.95
N VAL A 84 -17.92 -4.02 0.10
CA VAL A 84 -17.26 -4.56 1.29
C VAL A 84 -18.31 -5.22 2.18
N PRO A 85 -18.13 -6.48 2.58
CA PRO A 85 -19.12 -7.19 3.38
C PRO A 85 -19.24 -6.59 4.81
N ALA A 86 -20.41 -6.75 5.44
CA ALA A 86 -20.71 -6.12 6.73
C ALA A 86 -19.72 -6.49 7.85
N ASN A 87 -19.21 -7.73 7.84
CA ASN A 87 -18.22 -8.19 8.82
C ASN A 87 -16.81 -7.59 8.62
N ARG A 88 -16.63 -6.77 7.59
CA ARG A 88 -15.40 -6.02 7.29
C ARG A 88 -15.61 -4.51 7.36
N ARG A 89 -16.71 -4.08 7.98
CA ARG A 89 -17.09 -2.70 8.24
C ARG A 89 -16.96 -2.42 9.74
N PHE A 90 -16.02 -1.56 10.12
CA PHE A 90 -15.67 -1.30 11.51
C PHE A 90 -16.07 0.12 11.91
N THR A 91 -16.70 0.27 13.08
CA THR A 91 -17.20 1.57 13.54
C THR A 91 -16.82 1.88 14.99
N GLY A 92 -16.91 3.17 15.34
CA GLY A 92 -16.60 3.69 16.66
C GLY A 92 -15.19 4.26 16.78
N LEU A 93 -14.81 4.67 17.99
CA LEU A 93 -13.53 5.34 18.24
C LEU A 93 -12.32 4.47 17.86
N ASP A 94 -12.38 3.17 18.14
CA ASP A 94 -11.29 2.23 17.89
C ASP A 94 -11.45 1.47 16.57
N CYS A 95 -12.27 1.98 15.65
CA CYS A 95 -12.61 1.30 14.40
C CYS A 95 -11.38 0.90 13.59
N PHE A 96 -10.36 1.76 13.51
CA PHE A 96 -9.12 1.49 12.79
C PHE A 96 -8.31 0.36 13.43
N ARG A 97 -8.23 0.30 14.78
CA ARG A 97 -7.55 -0.78 15.49
C ARG A 97 -8.26 -2.12 15.25
N LYS A 98 -9.59 -2.14 15.39
CA LYS A 98 -10.40 -3.33 15.08
C LYS A 98 -10.20 -3.83 13.65
N MET A 99 -10.08 -2.92 12.67
CA MET A 99 -9.81 -3.27 11.29
C MET A 99 -8.40 -3.86 11.12
N ILE A 100 -7.39 -3.26 11.74
CA ILE A 100 -6.00 -3.73 11.70
C ILE A 100 -5.90 -5.11 12.37
N ASP A 101 -6.47 -5.28 13.56
CA ASP A 101 -6.46 -6.53 14.32
C ASP A 101 -7.18 -7.67 13.58
N ALA A 102 -8.24 -7.36 12.85
CA ALA A 102 -8.95 -8.33 12.01
C ALA A 102 -8.09 -8.83 10.82
N GLY A 103 -7.00 -8.15 10.51
CA GLY A 103 -6.05 -8.53 9.47
C GLY A 103 -6.64 -8.56 8.07
N GLY A 104 -5.95 -9.24 7.16
CA GLY A 104 -6.42 -9.42 5.80
C GLY A 104 -6.35 -8.16 4.92
N ILE A 105 -5.54 -7.17 5.29
CA ILE A 105 -5.21 -5.97 4.54
C ILE A 105 -3.70 -5.89 4.33
N ASP A 106 -3.26 -5.29 3.25
CA ASP A 106 -1.86 -5.05 2.91
C ASP A 106 -1.51 -3.56 3.03
N ILE A 107 -2.51 -2.70 2.80
CA ILE A 107 -2.39 -1.24 2.80
C ILE A 107 -3.48 -0.64 3.69
N ALA A 108 -3.09 0.26 4.59
CA ALA A 108 -4.01 1.13 5.31
C ALA A 108 -4.05 2.51 4.62
N ALA A 109 -5.19 2.86 4.04
CA ALA A 109 -5.42 4.18 3.46
C ALA A 109 -6.03 5.09 4.54
N VAL A 110 -5.21 5.98 5.11
CA VAL A 110 -5.59 6.91 6.18
C VAL A 110 -6.12 8.19 5.57
N LEU A 111 -7.45 8.34 5.56
CA LEU A 111 -8.20 9.42 4.92
C LEU A 111 -9.08 10.19 5.91
N SER A 112 -8.96 9.90 7.19
CA SER A 112 -9.63 10.57 8.31
C SER A 112 -9.19 12.05 8.45
N PRO A 113 -9.79 12.84 9.34
CA PRO A 113 -9.28 14.17 9.65
C PRO A 113 -7.83 14.12 10.15
N PRO A 114 -6.98 15.12 9.79
CA PRO A 114 -5.54 15.11 10.08
C PRO A 114 -5.17 14.94 11.55
N TYR A 115 -6.04 15.35 12.46
CA TYR A 115 -5.85 15.20 13.90
C TYR A 115 -5.60 13.73 14.32
N PHE A 116 -6.24 12.78 13.64
CA PHE A 116 -6.15 11.34 13.94
C PHE A 116 -5.02 10.63 13.21
N HIS A 117 -4.38 11.28 12.24
CA HIS A 117 -3.37 10.64 11.39
C HIS A 117 -2.21 10.03 12.17
N PRO A 118 -1.60 10.71 13.18
CA PRO A 118 -0.43 10.17 13.87
C PRO A 118 -0.71 8.80 14.49
N GLU A 119 -1.79 8.70 15.26
CA GLU A 119 -2.17 7.46 15.94
C GLU A 119 -2.52 6.33 14.96
N GLN A 120 -3.25 6.65 13.89
CA GLN A 120 -3.66 5.66 12.90
C GLN A 120 -2.50 5.17 12.04
N VAL A 121 -1.57 6.06 11.70
CA VAL A 121 -0.34 5.71 10.97
C VAL A 121 0.57 4.86 11.83
N GLU A 122 0.77 5.24 13.10
CA GLU A 122 1.57 4.47 14.04
C GLU A 122 1.06 3.04 14.16
N ALA A 123 -0.24 2.86 14.43
CA ALA A 123 -0.85 1.54 14.54
C ALA A 123 -0.71 0.70 13.25
N ALA A 124 -0.86 1.33 12.08
CA ALA A 124 -0.72 0.62 10.80
C ALA A 124 0.74 0.20 10.54
N VAL A 125 1.70 1.05 10.87
CA VAL A 125 3.14 0.74 10.69
C VAL A 125 3.59 -0.34 11.68
N GLU A 126 3.16 -0.29 12.94
CA GLU A 126 3.43 -1.32 13.95
C GLU A 126 2.89 -2.69 13.53
N ALA A 127 1.74 -2.69 12.85
CA ALA A 127 1.16 -3.91 12.26
C ALA A 127 1.85 -4.38 10.97
N GLY A 128 2.89 -3.69 10.51
CA GLY A 128 3.63 -4.03 9.28
C GLY A 128 2.89 -3.72 7.97
N LEU A 129 1.89 -2.85 8.01
CA LEU A 129 1.11 -2.47 6.83
C LEU A 129 1.80 -1.35 6.04
N HIS A 130 1.60 -1.35 4.74
CA HIS A 130 1.87 -0.16 3.94
C HIS A 130 0.85 0.94 4.26
N VAL A 131 1.28 2.19 4.29
CA VAL A 131 0.40 3.32 4.60
C VAL A 131 0.26 4.25 3.41
N TRP A 132 -1.00 4.52 3.04
CA TRP A 132 -1.35 5.59 2.12
C TRP A 132 -1.99 6.72 2.91
N LEU A 133 -1.23 7.77 3.21
CA LEU A 133 -1.68 8.89 4.02
C LEU A 133 -2.17 10.04 3.15
N ALA A 134 -3.38 10.55 3.46
CA ALA A 134 -3.84 11.80 2.88
C ALA A 134 -3.01 12.98 3.43
N LYS A 135 -2.87 14.02 2.63
CA LYS A 135 -2.27 15.28 3.11
C LYS A 135 -3.12 15.90 4.23
N PRO A 136 -2.52 16.66 5.13
CA PRO A 136 -3.23 17.53 6.09
C PRO A 136 -4.08 18.58 5.37
#